data_e605780f87e5a15cbfa55d3bb2ec3d4a
#
_entry.id   e605780f87e5a15cbfa55d3bb2ec3d4a
#
_cell.length_a   1.000
_cell.length_b   1.000
_cell.length_c   1.000
_cell.angle_alpha   90.00
_cell.angle_beta   90.00
_cell.angle_gamma   90.00
#
_symmetry.space_group_name_H-M   'P 1'
#
loop_
_entity.id
_entity.type
_entity.pdbx_description
1 polymer ?
#
loop_
_entity_poly.entity_id
_entity_poly.type
_entity_poly.pdbx_seq_one_letter_code
_entity_poly.pdbx_strand_id
1 'polypeptide(L)'
;MLARKDPMLGWNAIDICSKLRPTAPEVAALGPEFQGAWDRDFADNPNRPLMLCGVVSCFLGDPASIPEGQYVTSGMYTAYPYSRGHMHITGPKHDDPLDFDVGFFTDKDDIDLKKQMWAYKKQREILRRTNYFRGELAAGHPKFAKSSPAAVQEEVSGPVPKDAKNIVYSEEDDRAIEQWIRENVQTTWHSLGTCKMAEREKDGVVDSKLNVYGVTGLKIADLSIPPENVGGNTNNTALVIGEKAADIIINELRGGAGTP
;
A
#
# COMPACT_ATOMS: atom_id res chain seq x y z
N MET A 1 -9.39 -29.49 9.29
CA MET A 1 -9.73 -28.82 8.03
C MET A 1 -9.22 -29.62 6.82
N LEU A 2 -7.93 -29.82 6.62
CA LEU A 2 -7.37 -30.54 5.45
C LEU A 2 -7.98 -31.92 5.23
N ALA A 3 -8.06 -32.75 6.26
CA ALA A 3 -8.62 -34.10 6.16
C ALA A 3 -10.11 -34.16 5.78
N ARG A 4 -10.86 -33.07 6.00
CA ARG A 4 -12.29 -32.96 5.69
C ARG A 4 -12.56 -32.22 4.39
N LYS A 5 -11.54 -31.78 3.65
CA LYS A 5 -11.66 -30.94 2.45
C LYS A 5 -12.60 -29.74 2.68
N ASP A 6 -12.43 -29.07 3.82
CA ASP A 6 -13.26 -27.96 4.25
C ASP A 6 -13.24 -26.85 3.19
N PRO A 7 -14.38 -26.35 2.71
CA PRO A 7 -14.45 -25.29 1.71
C PRO A 7 -13.72 -23.99 2.12
N MET A 8 -13.57 -23.72 3.42
CA MET A 8 -12.80 -22.57 3.92
C MET A 8 -11.33 -22.60 3.52
N LEU A 9 -10.77 -23.75 3.17
CA LEU A 9 -9.38 -23.86 2.71
C LEU A 9 -9.14 -23.18 1.36
N GLY A 10 -10.18 -23.01 0.55
CA GLY A 10 -10.11 -22.29 -0.72
C GLY A 10 -10.50 -20.82 -0.64
N TRP A 11 -10.91 -20.34 0.52
CA TRP A 11 -11.28 -18.94 0.72
C TRP A 11 -10.07 -18.09 1.12
N ASN A 12 -9.91 -16.96 0.45
CA ASN A 12 -8.77 -16.05 0.67
C ASN A 12 -8.98 -15.03 1.81
N ALA A 13 -10.12 -15.12 2.51
CA ALA A 13 -10.53 -14.21 3.57
C ALA A 13 -10.68 -12.72 3.17
N ILE A 14 -10.62 -12.38 1.88
CA ILE A 14 -10.75 -11.03 1.36
C ILE A 14 -11.94 -10.97 0.40
N ASP A 15 -13.08 -10.50 0.89
CA ASP A 15 -14.31 -10.46 0.09
C ASP A 15 -14.54 -9.08 -0.56
N ILE A 16 -13.89 -8.04 -0.04
CA ILE A 16 -14.06 -6.67 -0.52
C ILE A 16 -12.70 -6.02 -0.74
N CYS A 17 -12.49 -5.55 -1.98
CA CYS A 17 -11.38 -4.66 -2.32
C CYS A 17 -11.93 -3.40 -2.99
N SER A 18 -11.34 -2.26 -2.68
CA SER A 18 -11.76 -0.99 -3.26
C SER A 18 -10.60 -0.06 -3.54
N LYS A 19 -10.84 0.89 -4.45
CA LYS A 19 -9.94 1.99 -4.76
C LYS A 19 -10.60 3.27 -4.28
N LEU A 20 -9.93 4.01 -3.42
CA LEU A 20 -10.50 5.18 -2.75
C LEU A 20 -9.83 6.47 -3.19
N ARG A 21 -10.65 7.50 -3.30
CA ARG A 21 -10.24 8.89 -3.56
C ARG A 21 -10.92 9.80 -2.55
N PRO A 22 -10.22 10.82 -2.02
CA PRO A 22 -10.84 11.83 -1.17
C PRO A 22 -11.77 12.74 -1.99
N THR A 23 -12.73 13.32 -1.33
CA THR A 23 -13.55 14.43 -1.84
C THR A 23 -12.76 15.73 -1.80
N ALA A 24 -13.18 16.76 -2.57
CA ALA A 24 -12.49 18.05 -2.57
C ALA A 24 -12.35 18.68 -1.17
N PRO A 25 -13.37 18.67 -0.28
CA PRO A 25 -13.21 19.13 1.09
C PRO A 25 -12.19 18.31 1.91
N GLU A 26 -12.11 16.99 1.70
CA GLU A 26 -11.12 16.14 2.37
C GLU A 26 -9.70 16.45 1.88
N VAL A 27 -9.50 16.71 0.59
CA VAL A 27 -8.21 17.15 0.04
C VAL A 27 -7.77 18.47 0.66
N ALA A 28 -8.66 19.47 0.67
CA ALA A 28 -8.37 20.78 1.26
C ALA A 28 -8.00 20.69 2.75
N ALA A 29 -8.64 19.80 3.49
CA ALA A 29 -8.36 19.57 4.92
C ALA A 29 -6.97 18.96 5.19
N LEU A 30 -6.31 18.37 4.20
CA LEU A 30 -4.96 17.80 4.30
C LEU A 30 -3.84 18.85 4.09
N GLY A 31 -4.22 20.09 3.80
CA GLY A 31 -3.29 21.22 3.70
C GLY A 31 -2.78 21.52 2.29
N PRO A 32 -2.11 22.68 2.14
CA PRO A 32 -1.74 23.20 0.82
C PRO A 32 -0.71 22.34 0.06
N GLU A 33 0.24 21.71 0.76
CA GLU A 33 1.22 20.82 0.13
C GLU A 33 0.53 19.59 -0.46
N PHE A 34 -0.44 19.01 0.28
CA PHE A 34 -1.24 17.90 -0.20
C PHE A 34 -2.13 18.31 -1.37
N GLN A 35 -2.77 19.49 -1.31
CA GLN A 35 -3.54 20.05 -2.43
C GLN A 35 -2.68 20.17 -3.68
N GLY A 36 -1.46 20.69 -3.58
CA GLY A 36 -0.53 20.81 -4.71
C GLY A 36 -0.15 19.46 -5.31
N ALA A 37 0.09 18.43 -4.47
CA ALA A 37 0.34 17.07 -4.93
C ALA A 37 -0.89 16.45 -5.59
N TRP A 38 -2.07 16.69 -5.04
CA TRP A 38 -3.34 16.25 -5.60
C TRP A 38 -3.60 16.83 -6.99
N ASP A 39 -3.46 18.15 -7.14
CA ASP A 39 -3.70 18.84 -8.40
C ASP A 39 -2.75 18.39 -9.50
N ARG A 40 -1.48 18.15 -9.16
CA ARG A 40 -0.47 17.67 -10.10
C ARG A 40 -0.70 16.23 -10.55
N ASP A 41 -1.04 15.31 -9.63
CA ASP A 41 -0.91 13.88 -9.89
C ASP A 41 -2.25 13.12 -9.93
N PHE A 42 -3.32 13.68 -9.36
CA PHE A 42 -4.58 12.95 -9.16
C PHE A 42 -5.81 13.67 -9.73
N ALA A 43 -5.87 14.98 -9.73
CA ALA A 43 -7.09 15.73 -10.07
C ALA A 43 -7.62 15.35 -11.45
N ASP A 44 -6.78 15.42 -12.47
CA ASP A 44 -7.12 15.13 -13.86
C ASP A 44 -7.08 13.64 -14.21
N ASN A 45 -6.79 12.78 -13.23
CA ASN A 45 -6.71 11.33 -13.41
C ASN A 45 -7.77 10.60 -12.56
N PRO A 46 -9.06 10.61 -12.94
CA PRO A 46 -10.15 10.09 -12.11
C PRO A 46 -10.02 8.59 -11.78
N ASN A 47 -9.30 7.83 -12.61
CA ASN A 47 -9.04 6.40 -12.40
C ASN A 47 -7.81 6.12 -11.52
N ARG A 48 -7.03 7.14 -11.14
CA ARG A 48 -5.86 6.99 -10.27
C ARG A 48 -6.30 7.05 -8.80
N PRO A 49 -6.30 5.93 -8.07
CA PRO A 49 -6.70 5.91 -6.67
C PRO A 49 -5.65 6.56 -5.79
N LEU A 50 -6.08 7.18 -4.68
CA LEU A 50 -5.15 7.62 -3.63
C LEU A 50 -4.71 6.44 -2.78
N MET A 51 -5.69 5.62 -2.36
CA MET A 51 -5.49 4.46 -1.51
C MET A 51 -6.20 3.24 -2.09
N LEU A 52 -5.64 2.08 -1.81
CA LEU A 52 -6.27 0.78 -1.98
C LEU A 52 -6.73 0.28 -0.63
N CYS A 53 -7.87 -0.40 -0.60
CA CYS A 53 -8.45 -0.97 0.61
C CYS A 53 -8.77 -2.43 0.39
N GLY A 54 -8.35 -3.29 1.31
CA GLY A 54 -8.80 -4.68 1.42
C GLY A 54 -9.46 -4.91 2.77
N VAL A 55 -10.62 -5.54 2.78
CA VAL A 55 -11.30 -5.94 4.01
C VAL A 55 -11.09 -7.44 4.21
N VAL A 56 -10.42 -7.80 5.29
CA VAL A 56 -9.99 -9.18 5.59
C VAL A 56 -10.76 -9.68 6.80
N SER A 57 -11.30 -10.89 6.71
CA SER A 57 -12.08 -11.53 7.77
C SER A 57 -11.17 -12.22 8.80
N CYS A 58 -10.25 -11.47 9.37
CA CYS A 58 -9.38 -11.89 10.48
C CYS A 58 -8.77 -10.67 11.17
N PHE A 59 -8.07 -10.88 12.27
CA PHE A 59 -7.12 -9.91 12.83
C PHE A 59 -5.77 -10.06 12.11
N LEU A 60 -5.26 -8.96 11.54
CA LEU A 60 -3.93 -8.92 10.90
C LEU A 60 -2.87 -8.51 11.93
N GLY A 61 -2.53 -9.42 12.81
CA GLY A 61 -1.54 -9.25 13.85
C GLY A 61 -1.28 -10.59 14.54
N ASP A 62 -0.59 -10.59 15.67
CA ASP A 62 -0.38 -11.81 16.45
C ASP A 62 -1.71 -12.21 17.14
N PRO A 63 -2.34 -13.32 16.72
CA PRO A 63 -3.61 -13.77 17.30
C PRO A 63 -3.49 -14.14 18.78
N ALA A 64 -2.29 -14.43 19.27
CA ALA A 64 -2.07 -14.74 20.69
C ALA A 64 -2.14 -13.49 21.59
N SER A 65 -2.07 -12.29 20.99
CA SER A 65 -2.11 -11.01 21.70
C SER A 65 -3.53 -10.47 21.95
N ILE A 66 -4.56 -11.13 21.43
CA ILE A 66 -5.96 -10.68 21.49
C ILE A 66 -6.90 -11.79 22.01
N PRO A 67 -8.06 -11.46 22.55
CA PRO A 67 -9.08 -12.45 22.90
C PRO A 67 -9.49 -13.32 21.71
N GLU A 68 -9.88 -14.56 21.97
CA GLU A 68 -10.50 -15.41 20.94
C GLU A 68 -11.83 -14.79 20.47
N GLY A 69 -12.01 -14.68 19.14
CA GLY A 69 -13.20 -14.04 18.59
C GLY A 69 -13.19 -13.98 17.06
N GLN A 70 -14.22 -13.32 16.53
CA GLN A 70 -14.35 -13.06 15.09
C GLN A 70 -14.01 -11.59 14.84
N TYR A 71 -13.03 -11.37 13.97
CA TYR A 71 -12.49 -10.05 13.68
C TYR A 71 -12.55 -9.75 12.18
N VAL A 72 -12.66 -8.46 11.87
CA VAL A 72 -12.53 -7.91 10.53
C VAL A 72 -11.46 -6.82 10.57
N THR A 73 -10.49 -6.90 9.69
CA THR A 73 -9.49 -5.86 9.49
C THR A 73 -9.70 -5.15 8.17
N SER A 74 -9.73 -3.83 8.19
CA SER A 74 -9.64 -3.00 6.99
C SER A 74 -8.19 -2.56 6.84
N GLY A 75 -7.49 -3.14 5.87
CA GLY A 75 -6.14 -2.73 5.49
C GLY A 75 -6.18 -1.68 4.40
N MET A 76 -5.57 -0.53 4.63
CA MET A 76 -5.40 0.50 3.59
C MET A 76 -3.93 0.71 3.27
N TYR A 77 -3.62 0.79 1.98
CA TYR A 77 -2.26 0.96 1.51
C TYR A 77 -2.18 1.94 0.33
N THR A 78 -1.06 2.64 0.27
CA THR A 78 -0.80 3.68 -0.72
C THR A 78 -0.58 3.07 -2.10
N ALA A 79 -1.31 3.56 -3.11
CA ALA A 79 -1.17 3.09 -4.49
C ALA A 79 0.04 3.72 -5.21
N TYR A 80 0.36 4.98 -4.91
CA TYR A 80 1.42 5.76 -5.55
C TYR A 80 2.21 6.53 -4.50
N PRO A 81 3.19 5.88 -3.82
CA PRO A 81 3.99 6.54 -2.78
C PRO A 81 4.90 7.61 -3.37
N TYR A 82 5.12 8.69 -2.61
CA TYR A 82 6.14 9.71 -2.88
C TYR A 82 7.47 9.35 -2.21
N SER A 83 7.40 8.69 -1.08
CA SER A 83 8.55 8.18 -0.35
C SER A 83 9.36 7.19 -1.18
N ARG A 84 10.67 7.18 -0.98
CA ARG A 84 11.59 6.29 -1.68
C ARG A 84 12.54 5.65 -0.69
N GLY A 85 12.78 4.36 -0.90
CA GLY A 85 13.82 3.61 -0.22
C GLY A 85 14.97 3.27 -1.15
N HIS A 86 15.93 2.52 -0.64
CA HIS A 86 17.08 2.05 -1.41
C HIS A 86 17.49 0.64 -1.00
N MET A 87 18.23 0.00 -1.88
CA MET A 87 18.90 -1.26 -1.59
C MET A 87 20.23 -1.29 -2.35
N HIS A 88 21.35 -1.40 -1.61
CA HIS A 88 22.69 -1.46 -2.16
C HIS A 88 23.46 -2.64 -1.59
N ILE A 89 24.41 -3.15 -2.38
CA ILE A 89 25.39 -4.11 -1.91
C ILE A 89 26.47 -3.38 -1.11
N THR A 90 26.98 -3.98 -0.04
CA THR A 90 28.02 -3.40 0.82
C THR A 90 29.40 -4.02 0.61
N GLY A 91 29.48 -5.14 -0.16
CA GLY A 91 30.72 -5.83 -0.44
C GLY A 91 30.57 -6.89 -1.53
N PRO A 92 31.68 -7.57 -1.88
CA PRO A 92 31.73 -8.52 -2.98
C PRO A 92 31.21 -9.93 -2.66
N LYS A 93 30.94 -10.25 -1.40
CA LYS A 93 30.53 -11.58 -0.99
C LYS A 93 29.01 -11.69 -0.94
N HIS A 94 28.49 -12.89 -1.22
CA HIS A 94 27.07 -13.19 -1.21
C HIS A 94 26.41 -12.95 0.17
N ASP A 95 27.12 -13.15 1.23
CA ASP A 95 26.69 -13.05 2.63
C ASP A 95 27.01 -11.68 3.27
N ASP A 96 27.57 -10.76 2.52
CA ASP A 96 27.70 -9.37 2.98
C ASP A 96 26.29 -8.77 3.21
N PRO A 97 26.05 -8.07 4.32
CA PRO A 97 24.74 -7.48 4.60
C PRO A 97 24.36 -6.46 3.53
N LEU A 98 23.06 -6.34 3.24
CA LEU A 98 22.58 -5.28 2.34
C LEU A 98 22.46 -3.96 3.09
N ASP A 99 22.81 -2.87 2.44
CA ASP A 99 22.38 -1.53 2.81
C ASP A 99 20.96 -1.34 2.26
N PHE A 100 19.97 -1.51 3.15
CA PHE A 100 18.56 -1.54 2.79
C PHE A 100 17.72 -0.66 3.71
N ASP A 101 17.01 0.27 3.11
CA ASP A 101 15.98 1.08 3.76
C ASP A 101 14.71 1.07 2.91
N VAL A 102 13.57 0.71 3.51
CA VAL A 102 12.26 0.77 2.84
C VAL A 102 11.81 2.21 2.58
N GLY A 103 12.32 3.18 3.33
CA GLY A 103 12.08 4.60 3.17
C GLY A 103 10.63 5.02 3.42
N PHE A 104 9.89 4.38 4.35
CA PHE A 104 8.53 4.80 4.69
C PHE A 104 8.52 6.22 5.23
N PHE A 105 7.62 7.06 4.71
CA PHE A 105 7.41 8.46 5.12
C PHE A 105 8.68 9.34 5.04
N THR A 106 9.47 9.14 3.98
CA THR A 106 10.67 9.94 3.68
C THR A 106 10.40 11.10 2.74
N ASP A 107 9.19 11.23 2.22
CA ASP A 107 8.81 12.30 1.33
C ASP A 107 8.77 13.65 2.06
N LYS A 108 9.23 14.70 1.36
CA LYS A 108 9.52 16.04 1.91
C LYS A 108 8.33 16.70 2.64
N ASP A 109 7.10 16.47 2.15
CA ASP A 109 5.92 17.22 2.58
C ASP A 109 4.93 16.32 3.36
N ASP A 110 5.41 15.15 3.85
CA ASP A 110 4.62 14.13 4.57
C ASP A 110 3.35 13.70 3.81
N ILE A 111 3.38 13.72 2.48
CA ILE A 111 2.22 13.40 1.65
C ILE A 111 1.74 11.97 1.91
N ASP A 112 2.68 11.01 2.00
CA ASP A 112 2.32 9.61 2.25
C ASP A 112 1.78 9.40 3.66
N LEU A 113 2.30 10.12 4.65
CA LEU A 113 1.76 10.10 6.00
C LEU A 113 0.33 10.69 6.04
N LYS A 114 0.11 11.83 5.39
CA LYS A 114 -1.22 12.47 5.27
C LYS A 114 -2.23 11.54 4.60
N LYS A 115 -1.82 10.78 3.55
CA LYS A 115 -2.67 9.73 2.95
C LYS A 115 -3.07 8.67 3.96
N GLN A 116 -2.12 8.17 4.76
CA GLN A 116 -2.40 7.12 5.75
C GLN A 116 -3.28 7.63 6.89
N MET A 117 -3.08 8.86 7.36
CA MET A 117 -3.95 9.49 8.35
C MET A 117 -5.39 9.67 7.84
N TRP A 118 -5.55 10.15 6.60
CA TRP A 118 -6.85 10.23 5.96
C TRP A 118 -7.50 8.85 5.84
N ALA A 119 -6.73 7.85 5.38
CA ALA A 119 -7.19 6.48 5.21
C ALA A 119 -7.62 5.87 6.54
N TYR A 120 -6.86 6.06 7.62
CA TYR A 120 -7.22 5.61 8.96
C TYR A 120 -8.57 6.18 9.41
N LYS A 121 -8.77 7.49 9.29
CA LYS A 121 -10.04 8.15 9.64
C LYS A 121 -11.19 7.64 8.75
N LYS A 122 -10.94 7.49 7.45
CA LYS A 122 -11.94 7.05 6.47
C LYS A 122 -12.40 5.62 6.71
N GLN A 123 -11.47 4.68 6.97
CA GLN A 123 -11.85 3.28 7.22
C GLN A 123 -12.67 3.11 8.50
N ARG A 124 -12.37 3.86 9.57
CA ARG A 124 -13.20 3.84 10.79
C ARG A 124 -14.63 4.27 10.48
N GLU A 125 -14.81 5.33 9.66
CA GLU A 125 -16.13 5.79 9.27
C GLU A 125 -16.88 4.79 8.40
N ILE A 126 -16.20 4.06 7.55
CA ILE A 126 -16.80 3.00 6.74
C ILE A 126 -17.22 1.84 7.64
N LEU A 127 -16.30 1.30 8.45
CA LEU A 127 -16.54 0.10 9.25
C LEU A 127 -17.63 0.31 10.28
N ARG A 128 -17.64 1.45 11.01
CA ARG A 128 -18.62 1.70 12.05
C ARG A 128 -20.08 1.84 11.54
N ARG A 129 -20.27 2.00 10.21
CA ARG A 129 -21.59 2.04 9.55
C ARG A 129 -22.00 0.71 8.93
N THR A 130 -21.15 -0.31 8.98
CA THR A 130 -21.51 -1.64 8.47
C THR A 130 -22.44 -2.38 9.41
N ASN A 131 -23.34 -3.18 8.90
CA ASN A 131 -24.28 -3.97 9.71
C ASN A 131 -23.59 -4.97 10.65
N TYR A 132 -22.33 -5.27 10.40
CA TYR A 132 -21.52 -6.22 11.19
C TYR A 132 -20.73 -5.56 12.32
N PHE A 133 -20.75 -4.24 12.42
CA PHE A 133 -19.98 -3.53 13.44
C PHE A 133 -20.50 -3.86 14.85
N ARG A 134 -19.60 -4.28 15.73
CA ARG A 134 -19.87 -4.65 17.13
C ARG A 134 -18.89 -4.00 18.10
N GLY A 135 -18.02 -3.15 17.59
CA GLY A 135 -16.97 -2.47 18.35
C GLY A 135 -15.63 -2.50 17.63
N GLU A 136 -14.67 -1.89 18.24
CA GLU A 136 -13.30 -1.75 17.76
C GLU A 136 -12.37 -2.55 18.68
N LEU A 137 -11.37 -3.21 18.12
CA LEU A 137 -10.34 -3.88 18.92
C LEU A 137 -9.24 -2.87 19.29
N ALA A 138 -9.06 -2.59 20.57
CA ALA A 138 -8.09 -1.58 21.03
C ALA A 138 -6.66 -1.80 20.52
N ALA A 139 -6.23 -3.06 20.35
CA ALA A 139 -4.93 -3.41 19.80
C ALA A 139 -4.72 -2.94 18.34
N GLY A 140 -5.78 -2.65 17.59
CA GLY A 140 -5.75 -2.15 16.21
C GLY A 140 -5.82 -0.63 16.08
N HIS A 141 -5.72 0.11 17.18
CA HIS A 141 -5.94 1.56 17.20
C HIS A 141 -4.90 2.33 18.01
N PRO A 142 -4.68 3.64 17.70
CA PRO A 142 -3.95 4.56 18.56
C PRO A 142 -4.56 4.63 19.97
N LYS A 143 -3.72 4.97 20.92
CA LYS A 143 -4.17 5.22 22.30
C LYS A 143 -4.76 6.64 22.41
N PHE A 144 -6.04 6.77 22.13
CA PHE A 144 -6.77 8.03 22.33
C PHE A 144 -7.07 8.30 23.81
N ALA A 145 -7.19 9.58 24.18
CA ALA A 145 -7.70 9.97 25.49
C ALA A 145 -9.13 9.44 25.66
N LYS A 146 -9.47 8.91 26.84
CA LYS A 146 -10.83 8.39 27.12
C LYS A 146 -11.95 9.42 26.93
N SER A 147 -11.62 10.70 27.09
CA SER A 147 -12.54 11.81 26.89
C SER A 147 -12.67 12.27 25.44
N SER A 148 -11.83 11.77 24.56
CA SER A 148 -11.88 12.13 23.13
C SER A 148 -13.09 11.50 22.43
N PRO A 149 -13.75 12.22 21.51
CA PRO A 149 -14.72 11.61 20.59
C PRO A 149 -14.13 10.49 19.73
N ALA A 150 -12.79 10.46 19.58
CA ALA A 150 -12.07 9.42 18.85
C ALA A 150 -11.75 8.18 19.70
N ALA A 151 -12.06 8.18 21.00
CA ALA A 151 -11.83 7.03 21.89
C ALA A 151 -12.38 5.73 21.28
N VAL A 152 -11.63 4.64 21.47
CA VAL A 152 -12.00 3.31 20.98
C VAL A 152 -13.28 2.83 21.65
N GLN A 153 -14.21 2.33 20.86
CA GLN A 153 -15.49 1.77 21.30
C GLN A 153 -15.42 0.26 21.22
N GLU A 154 -14.95 -0.41 22.26
CA GLU A 154 -14.70 -1.86 22.25
C GLU A 154 -15.99 -2.69 22.15
N GLU A 155 -17.08 -2.21 22.74
CA GLU A 155 -18.37 -2.89 22.70
C GLU A 155 -19.49 -1.91 22.34
N VAL A 156 -20.23 -2.21 21.31
CA VAL A 156 -21.41 -1.46 20.89
C VAL A 156 -22.55 -2.41 20.50
N SER A 157 -23.79 -1.96 20.64
CA SER A 157 -24.97 -2.75 20.32
C SER A 157 -25.18 -2.96 18.80
N GLY A 158 -24.49 -2.17 17.97
CA GLY A 158 -24.61 -2.24 16.51
C GLY A 158 -23.98 -1.04 15.81
N PRO A 159 -24.20 -0.91 14.49
CA PRO A 159 -23.65 0.17 13.71
C PRO A 159 -24.23 1.53 14.09
N VAL A 160 -23.46 2.58 13.84
CA VAL A 160 -24.02 3.95 13.87
C VAL A 160 -24.94 4.16 12.66
N PRO A 161 -25.93 5.07 12.75
CA PRO A 161 -26.77 5.47 11.61
C PRO A 161 -25.92 5.92 10.42
N LYS A 162 -26.41 5.68 9.20
CA LYS A 162 -25.67 6.04 7.96
C LYS A 162 -25.41 7.54 7.86
N ASP A 163 -26.32 8.35 8.37
CA ASP A 163 -26.27 9.82 8.42
C ASP A 163 -25.59 10.38 9.68
N ALA A 164 -25.09 9.52 10.57
CA ALA A 164 -24.35 9.96 11.74
C ALA A 164 -23.15 10.84 11.35
N LYS A 165 -22.91 11.89 12.12
CA LYS A 165 -21.74 12.74 11.95
C LYS A 165 -20.45 11.91 12.07
N ASN A 166 -19.44 12.27 11.30
CA ASN A 166 -18.12 11.70 11.43
C ASN A 166 -17.50 12.02 12.79
N ILE A 167 -16.60 11.14 13.23
CA ILE A 167 -15.78 11.40 14.43
C ILE A 167 -14.98 12.68 14.18
N VAL A 168 -14.98 13.56 15.15
CA VAL A 168 -14.16 14.78 15.18
C VAL A 168 -12.88 14.44 15.93
N TYR A 169 -11.75 14.63 15.28
CA TYR A 169 -10.42 14.40 15.84
C TYR A 169 -9.82 15.73 16.28
N SER A 170 -9.26 15.76 17.48
CA SER A 170 -8.46 16.88 17.98
C SER A 170 -7.02 16.79 17.42
N GLU A 171 -6.23 17.84 17.61
CA GLU A 171 -4.80 17.81 17.30
C GLU A 171 -4.04 16.73 18.11
N GLU A 172 -4.48 16.45 19.34
CA GLU A 172 -3.91 15.37 20.16
C GLU A 172 -4.22 13.99 19.56
N ASP A 173 -5.46 13.80 19.09
CA ASP A 173 -5.84 12.58 18.39
C ASP A 173 -5.04 12.40 17.09
N ASP A 174 -4.82 13.49 16.37
CA ASP A 174 -4.03 13.44 15.12
C ASP A 174 -2.57 13.09 15.38
N ARG A 175 -1.97 13.61 16.45
CA ARG A 175 -0.63 13.21 16.88
C ARG A 175 -0.57 11.73 17.30
N ALA A 176 -1.59 11.25 17.98
CA ALA A 176 -1.67 9.84 18.35
C ALA A 176 -1.80 8.92 17.12
N ILE A 177 -2.59 9.33 16.11
CA ILE A 177 -2.73 8.61 14.84
C ILE A 177 -1.39 8.60 14.09
N GLU A 178 -0.73 9.74 13.97
CA GLU A 178 0.58 9.85 13.32
C GLU A 178 1.61 8.92 13.96
N GLN A 179 1.78 9.01 15.27
CA GLN A 179 2.71 8.17 16.01
C GLN A 179 2.40 6.69 15.79
N TRP A 180 1.13 6.30 15.92
CA TRP A 180 0.72 4.91 15.73
C TRP A 180 0.98 4.41 14.31
N ILE A 181 0.74 5.23 13.29
CA ILE A 181 1.03 4.89 11.89
C ILE A 181 2.53 4.66 11.70
N ARG A 182 3.38 5.57 12.22
CA ARG A 182 4.85 5.44 12.09
C ARG A 182 5.38 4.18 12.78
N GLU A 183 4.78 3.77 13.90
CA GLU A 183 5.19 2.59 14.67
C GLU A 183 4.66 1.28 14.07
N ASN A 184 3.54 1.31 13.32
CA ASN A 184 2.82 0.11 12.88
C ASN A 184 2.73 -0.05 11.35
N VAL A 185 3.28 0.88 10.56
CA VAL A 185 3.29 0.74 9.10
C VAL A 185 4.07 -0.50 8.68
N GLN A 186 3.52 -1.23 7.73
CA GLN A 186 4.13 -2.43 7.17
C GLN A 186 4.04 -2.45 5.65
N THR A 187 4.81 -3.31 5.04
CA THR A 187 4.73 -3.58 3.61
C THR A 187 3.47 -4.39 3.27
N THR A 188 2.96 -4.20 2.05
CA THR A 188 1.98 -5.10 1.42
C THR A 188 2.63 -6.07 0.44
N TRP A 189 3.95 -6.27 0.53
CA TRP A 189 4.76 -7.18 -0.31
C TRP A 189 4.70 -6.82 -1.81
N HIS A 190 4.58 -5.55 -2.13
CA HIS A 190 4.52 -5.02 -3.48
C HIS A 190 5.71 -4.10 -3.80
N SER A 191 6.87 -4.41 -3.26
CA SER A 191 8.11 -3.68 -3.54
C SER A 191 8.47 -3.77 -5.02
N LEU A 192 8.96 -2.66 -5.59
CA LEU A 192 9.37 -2.59 -6.99
C LEU A 192 10.36 -1.45 -7.21
N GLY A 193 10.96 -1.39 -8.42
CA GLY A 193 11.68 -0.20 -8.88
C GLY A 193 13.15 -0.10 -8.47
N THR A 194 13.74 -1.11 -7.82
CA THR A 194 15.16 -1.08 -7.41
C THR A 194 16.15 -1.13 -8.59
N CYS A 195 15.70 -1.59 -9.77
CA CYS A 195 16.47 -1.62 -11.02
C CYS A 195 15.67 -0.96 -12.15
N LYS A 196 15.20 0.27 -11.93
CA LYS A 196 14.20 0.91 -12.79
C LYS A 196 14.62 0.99 -14.25
N MET A 197 13.65 0.74 -15.14
CA MET A 197 13.77 0.97 -16.57
C MET A 197 13.59 2.46 -16.86
N ALA A 198 14.70 3.12 -17.17
CA ALA A 198 14.74 4.54 -17.52
C ALA A 198 16.02 4.83 -18.34
N GLU A 199 16.13 6.03 -18.87
CA GLU A 199 17.38 6.53 -19.44
C GLU A 199 18.48 6.53 -18.35
N ARG A 200 19.72 6.24 -18.75
CA ARG A 200 20.84 6.14 -17.80
C ARG A 200 21.05 7.45 -17.02
N GLU A 201 20.85 8.59 -17.66
CA GLU A 201 20.96 9.94 -17.10
C GLU A 201 19.84 10.26 -16.10
N LYS A 202 18.80 9.43 -16.06
CA LYS A 202 17.68 9.50 -15.10
C LYS A 202 17.77 8.39 -14.05
N ASP A 203 18.96 7.93 -13.73
CA ASP A 203 19.25 6.83 -12.82
C ASP A 203 18.59 5.50 -13.24
N GLY A 204 18.48 5.28 -14.55
CA GLY A 204 18.03 4.00 -15.10
C GLY A 204 19.09 2.91 -14.91
N VAL A 205 18.64 1.70 -14.57
CA VAL A 205 19.47 0.50 -14.47
C VAL A 205 19.38 -0.35 -15.72
N VAL A 206 18.21 -0.41 -16.34
CA VAL A 206 17.99 -1.15 -17.59
C VAL A 206 17.36 -0.26 -18.68
N ASP A 207 17.66 -0.60 -19.93
CA ASP A 207 17.03 0.00 -21.11
C ASP A 207 15.66 -0.62 -21.43
N SER A 208 14.99 -0.14 -22.49
CA SER A 208 13.69 -0.67 -22.94
C SER A 208 13.74 -2.11 -23.49
N LYS A 209 14.93 -2.65 -23.72
CA LYS A 209 15.18 -4.05 -24.08
C LYS A 209 15.64 -4.88 -22.89
N LEU A 210 15.53 -4.32 -21.68
CA LEU A 210 15.87 -4.95 -20.40
C LEU A 210 17.37 -5.17 -20.18
N ASN A 211 18.25 -4.62 -21.03
CA ASN A 211 19.68 -4.75 -20.88
C ASN A 211 20.18 -3.88 -19.72
N VAL A 212 21.02 -4.43 -18.86
CA VAL A 212 21.68 -3.69 -17.79
C VAL A 212 22.75 -2.76 -18.38
N TYR A 213 22.69 -1.48 -18.05
CA TYR A 213 23.69 -0.52 -18.52
C TYR A 213 25.10 -0.85 -18.01
N GLY A 214 26.07 -0.81 -18.91
CA GLY A 214 27.47 -1.07 -18.61
C GLY A 214 27.86 -2.54 -18.49
N VAL A 215 26.93 -3.47 -18.72
CA VAL A 215 27.17 -4.92 -18.69
C VAL A 215 26.66 -5.54 -19.99
N THR A 216 27.42 -6.48 -20.56
CA THR A 216 27.02 -7.18 -21.78
C THR A 216 26.37 -8.52 -21.43
N GLY A 217 25.24 -8.84 -22.06
CA GLY A 217 24.59 -10.14 -21.94
C GLY A 217 23.78 -10.34 -20.64
N LEU A 218 23.51 -9.28 -19.89
CA LEU A 218 22.69 -9.32 -18.67
C LEU A 218 21.39 -8.55 -18.86
N LYS A 219 20.26 -9.18 -18.52
CA LYS A 219 18.93 -8.57 -18.51
C LYS A 219 18.27 -8.71 -17.14
N ILE A 220 17.40 -7.77 -16.79
CA ILE A 220 16.53 -7.84 -15.60
C ILE A 220 15.08 -7.81 -16.07
N ALA A 221 14.26 -8.76 -15.59
CA ALA A 221 12.90 -8.99 -16.08
C ALA A 221 11.93 -9.36 -14.92
N ASP A 222 11.92 -8.56 -13.88
CA ASP A 222 11.06 -8.74 -12.72
C ASP A 222 10.50 -7.39 -12.21
N LEU A 223 9.86 -7.38 -11.05
CA LEU A 223 9.28 -6.18 -10.44
C LEU A 223 10.32 -5.11 -10.03
N SER A 224 11.60 -5.35 -10.19
CA SER A 224 12.59 -4.30 -9.95
C SER A 224 12.64 -3.25 -11.08
N ILE A 225 12.11 -3.56 -12.29
CA ILE A 225 12.21 -2.66 -13.44
C ILE A 225 11.16 -1.54 -13.53
N PRO A 226 9.91 -1.63 -13.01
CA PRO A 226 8.97 -0.51 -13.11
C PRO A 226 9.54 0.76 -12.47
N PRO A 227 9.51 1.91 -13.18
CA PRO A 227 10.05 3.16 -12.65
C PRO A 227 9.18 3.78 -11.57
N GLU A 228 7.90 3.45 -11.53
CA GLU A 228 6.91 3.93 -10.56
C GLU A 228 5.95 2.82 -10.16
N ASN A 229 5.27 3.01 -9.02
CA ASN A 229 4.27 2.06 -8.56
C ASN A 229 3.02 2.08 -9.44
N VAL A 230 2.31 0.96 -9.46
CA VAL A 230 1.06 0.79 -10.20
C VAL A 230 -0.15 0.95 -9.27
N GLY A 231 -1.30 1.31 -9.81
CA GLY A 231 -2.53 1.53 -9.05
C GLY A 231 -3.25 0.24 -8.64
N GLY A 232 -2.51 -0.78 -8.23
CA GLY A 232 -3.05 -2.09 -7.84
C GLY A 232 -1.97 -3.01 -7.29
N ASN A 233 -2.37 -4.23 -6.93
CA ASN A 233 -1.48 -5.31 -6.55
C ASN A 233 -0.59 -5.71 -7.73
N THR A 234 0.66 -6.07 -7.47
CA THR A 234 1.71 -6.17 -8.49
C THR A 234 1.80 -7.52 -9.21
N ASN A 235 1.02 -8.54 -8.81
CA ASN A 235 1.07 -9.86 -9.44
C ASN A 235 0.86 -9.83 -10.98
N ASN A 236 -0.19 -9.12 -11.43
CA ASN A 236 -0.44 -9.00 -12.88
C ASN A 236 0.68 -8.24 -13.59
N THR A 237 1.27 -7.24 -12.95
CA THR A 237 2.42 -6.50 -13.48
C THR A 237 3.62 -7.42 -13.65
N ALA A 238 3.89 -8.29 -12.67
CA ALA A 238 4.96 -9.29 -12.77
C ALA A 238 4.74 -10.25 -13.94
N LEU A 239 3.51 -10.74 -14.15
CA LEU A 239 3.16 -11.59 -15.29
C LEU A 239 3.38 -10.88 -16.63
N VAL A 240 2.93 -9.63 -16.76
CA VAL A 240 3.12 -8.81 -17.97
C VAL A 240 4.60 -8.58 -18.26
N ILE A 241 5.41 -8.31 -17.23
CA ILE A 241 6.86 -8.16 -17.38
C ILE A 241 7.47 -9.46 -17.89
N GLY A 242 7.12 -10.61 -17.31
CA GLY A 242 7.63 -11.92 -17.71
C GLY A 242 7.29 -12.26 -19.16
N GLU A 243 6.04 -12.12 -19.58
CA GLU A 243 5.60 -12.34 -20.97
C GLU A 243 6.33 -11.41 -21.95
N LYS A 244 6.40 -10.12 -21.64
CA LYS A 244 7.09 -9.17 -22.51
C LYS A 244 8.59 -9.41 -22.58
N ALA A 245 9.22 -9.81 -21.49
CA ALA A 245 10.63 -10.18 -21.46
C ALA A 245 10.90 -11.42 -22.32
N ALA A 246 10.02 -12.42 -22.28
CA ALA A 246 10.13 -13.60 -23.12
C ALA A 246 10.12 -13.23 -24.61
N ASP A 247 9.18 -12.37 -25.05
CA ASP A 247 9.13 -11.88 -26.43
C ASP A 247 10.44 -11.18 -26.84
N ILE A 248 10.95 -10.28 -26.01
CA ILE A 248 12.19 -9.54 -26.27
C ILE A 248 13.36 -10.52 -26.44
N ILE A 249 13.53 -11.46 -25.51
CA ILE A 249 14.63 -12.43 -25.51
C ILE A 249 14.52 -13.36 -26.70
N ILE A 250 13.35 -13.91 -27.02
CA ILE A 250 13.13 -14.80 -28.15
C ILE A 250 13.47 -14.09 -29.48
N ASN A 251 13.03 -12.85 -29.66
CA ASN A 251 13.29 -12.08 -30.87
C ASN A 251 14.77 -11.79 -31.05
N GLU A 252 15.49 -11.47 -29.98
CA GLU A 252 16.94 -11.29 -30.02
C GLU A 252 17.69 -12.60 -30.40
N LEU A 253 17.32 -13.72 -29.76
CA LEU A 253 17.91 -15.03 -30.03
C LEU A 253 17.66 -15.52 -31.49
N ARG A 254 16.54 -15.12 -32.08
CA ARG A 254 16.20 -15.42 -33.47
C ARG A 254 16.86 -14.48 -34.48
N GLY A 255 17.79 -13.61 -34.07
CA GLY A 255 18.52 -12.70 -34.94
C GLY A 255 17.72 -11.48 -35.40
N GLY A 256 16.75 -11.05 -34.65
CA GLY A 256 15.97 -9.83 -34.95
C GLY A 256 15.09 -9.95 -36.20
N ALA A 257 14.77 -11.18 -36.66
CA ALA A 257 13.79 -11.38 -37.72
C ALA A 257 12.43 -10.89 -37.21
N GLY A 258 12.07 -9.66 -37.60
CA GLY A 258 10.83 -9.01 -37.20
C GLY A 258 9.64 -9.90 -37.52
N THR A 259 8.76 -10.06 -36.53
CA THR A 259 7.37 -10.43 -36.79
C THR A 259 6.64 -9.18 -37.30
N PRO A 260 5.79 -9.32 -38.30
CA PRO A 260 5.06 -8.24 -38.95
C PRO A 260 4.11 -7.50 -37.99
#